data_0cc74816c7d6c5878485c6f1c04c555c
#
_entry.id   0cc74816c7d6c5878485c6f1c04c555c
#
_cell.length_a   1.000
_cell.length_b   1.000
_cell.length_c   1.000
_cell.angle_alpha   90.00
_cell.angle_beta   90.00
_cell.angle_gamma   90.00
#
_symmetry.space_group_name_H-M   'P 1'
#
loop_
_entity.id
_entity.type
_entity.pdbx_description
1 polymer ?
#
loop_
_entity_poly.entity_id
_entity_poly.type
_entity_poly.pdbx_seq_one_letter_code
_entity_poly.pdbx_strand_id
1 'polypeptide(L)'
;LDTKNGLNLYDYGARQYDPVLGRWHTMDLMTEKYYKISPYTYCLNNPILLVDPNGMWPTWGGISRGLSNVFKGTLSFTNGAARAMADNILLGQTSLRETGIYSNASAYNAGQDVGDIISIFAGAAEIVNGFEEAAGGMALSPETAGISLGVTAKGVYDITHGSLMGTSGFMKLFSKKGRVSEGSNNGSGYSKSSGKNEKHSNIDKRQQAANDYST
;
A
#
# COMPACT_ATOMS: atom_id res chain seq x y z
N LEU A 1 5.39 34.69 2.00
CA LEU A 1 4.96 35.86 1.24
C LEU A 1 5.69 37.08 1.80
N ASP A 2 6.48 37.78 1.00
CA ASP A 2 7.13 39.00 1.40
C ASP A 2 6.16 40.18 1.16
N THR A 3 5.50 40.65 2.23
CA THR A 3 4.56 41.78 2.19
C THR A 3 5.21 43.07 2.64
N LYS A 4 6.44 43.06 3.16
CA LYS A 4 7.05 44.23 3.81
C LYS A 4 7.32 45.40 2.88
N ASN A 5 7.43 45.16 1.57
CA ASN A 5 7.67 46.20 0.56
C ASN A 5 6.55 46.27 -0.50
N GLY A 6 5.39 45.66 -0.25
CA GLY A 6 4.29 45.62 -1.19
C GLY A 6 4.53 44.72 -2.42
N LEU A 7 5.61 43.95 -2.42
CA LEU A 7 6.01 43.13 -3.57
C LEU A 7 5.16 41.86 -3.73
N ASN A 8 4.53 41.37 -2.65
CA ASN A 8 3.65 40.20 -2.65
C ASN A 8 4.25 38.93 -3.30
N LEU A 9 5.57 38.76 -3.23
CA LEU A 9 6.29 37.65 -3.79
C LEU A 9 6.40 36.51 -2.80
N TYR A 10 6.40 35.26 -3.30
CA TYR A 10 6.72 34.07 -2.50
C TYR A 10 8.20 33.74 -2.62
N ASP A 11 8.88 33.64 -1.49
CA ASP A 11 10.26 33.17 -1.44
C ASP A 11 10.32 31.64 -1.42
N TYR A 12 10.97 31.06 -2.41
CA TYR A 12 11.23 29.61 -2.53
C TYR A 12 12.68 29.24 -2.22
N GLY A 13 13.49 30.20 -1.77
CA GLY A 13 14.90 30.05 -1.46
C GLY A 13 15.80 30.45 -2.61
N ALA A 14 15.81 29.72 -3.72
CA ALA A 14 16.65 30.08 -4.88
C ALA A 14 16.05 31.18 -5.74
N ARG A 15 14.72 31.27 -5.82
CA ARG A 15 14.00 32.25 -6.64
C ARG A 15 12.75 32.76 -5.91
N GLN A 16 12.31 33.95 -6.32
CA GLN A 16 11.04 34.52 -5.87
C GLN A 16 9.97 34.30 -6.94
N TYR A 17 8.81 33.84 -6.50
CA TYR A 17 7.64 33.58 -7.36
C TYR A 17 6.66 34.73 -7.29
N ASP A 18 6.26 35.23 -8.44
CA ASP A 18 5.22 36.23 -8.59
C ASP A 18 3.86 35.55 -8.86
N PRO A 19 2.94 35.57 -7.88
CA PRO A 19 1.63 34.90 -8.05
C PRO A 19 0.70 35.67 -9.02
N VAL A 20 0.95 36.94 -9.26
CA VAL A 20 0.15 37.77 -10.19
C VAL A 20 0.50 37.44 -11.63
N LEU A 21 1.80 37.28 -11.89
CA LEU A 21 2.31 36.93 -13.23
C LEU A 21 2.38 35.43 -13.47
N GLY A 22 2.29 34.62 -12.42
CA GLY A 22 2.40 33.14 -12.52
C GLY A 22 3.78 32.64 -12.92
N ARG A 23 4.85 33.39 -12.61
CA ARG A 23 6.21 33.12 -13.03
C ARG A 23 7.26 33.48 -12.00
N TRP A 24 8.49 33.03 -12.24
CA TRP A 24 9.64 33.45 -11.46
C TRP A 24 10.02 34.89 -11.76
N HIS A 25 10.43 35.63 -10.73
CA HIS A 25 10.90 36.99 -10.85
C HIS A 25 12.34 37.08 -11.37
N THR A 26 13.13 36.03 -11.14
CA THR A 26 14.52 35.90 -11.56
C THR A 26 14.72 34.74 -12.52
N MET A 27 15.74 34.82 -13.34
CA MET A 27 16.13 33.77 -14.30
C MET A 27 16.57 32.50 -13.55
N ASP A 28 16.28 31.35 -14.14
CA ASP A 28 16.72 30.05 -13.62
C ASP A 28 18.21 29.87 -13.75
N LEU A 29 18.86 29.52 -12.64
CA LEU A 29 20.30 29.20 -12.61
C LEU A 29 20.65 27.95 -13.45
N MET A 30 19.67 27.11 -13.71
CA MET A 30 19.83 25.88 -14.50
C MET A 30 19.39 26.03 -15.97
N THR A 31 19.16 27.24 -16.44
CA THR A 31 18.67 27.55 -17.81
C THR A 31 19.45 26.84 -18.90
N GLU A 32 20.77 26.70 -18.76
CA GLU A 32 21.61 26.02 -19.75
C GLU A 32 21.24 24.56 -19.97
N LYS A 33 20.65 23.91 -18.97
CA LYS A 33 20.20 22.51 -19.06
C LYS A 33 18.85 22.39 -19.78
N TYR A 34 18.09 23.49 -19.89
CA TYR A 34 16.71 23.48 -20.38
C TYR A 34 16.44 24.59 -21.40
N TYR A 35 17.35 24.79 -22.33
CA TYR A 35 17.32 25.85 -23.34
C TYR A 35 16.03 25.92 -24.19
N LYS A 36 15.18 24.87 -24.16
CA LYS A 36 13.89 24.83 -24.87
C LYS A 36 12.74 25.47 -24.07
N ILE A 37 12.98 25.86 -22.82
CA ILE A 37 11.96 26.34 -21.90
C ILE A 37 12.34 27.75 -21.43
N SER A 38 11.35 28.63 -21.29
CA SER A 38 11.62 29.97 -20.76
C SER A 38 12.23 29.90 -19.36
N PRO A 39 13.31 30.61 -19.07
CA PRO A 39 13.98 30.60 -17.78
C PRO A 39 13.13 31.16 -16.61
N TYR A 40 12.02 31.78 -16.92
CA TYR A 40 11.09 32.37 -15.95
C TYR A 40 9.86 31.51 -15.69
N THR A 41 9.75 30.36 -16.35
CA THR A 41 8.57 29.49 -16.25
C THR A 41 8.48 28.80 -14.90
N TYR A 42 7.34 28.96 -14.20
CA TYR A 42 7.05 28.18 -13.01
C TYR A 42 6.50 26.81 -13.39
N CYS A 43 7.09 25.74 -12.84
CA CYS A 43 6.61 24.36 -12.98
C CYS A 43 6.32 23.94 -14.43
N LEU A 44 7.11 24.37 -15.41
CA LEU A 44 6.93 24.08 -16.85
C LEU A 44 5.52 24.46 -17.36
N ASN A 45 4.91 25.49 -16.82
CA ASN A 45 3.51 25.90 -17.05
C ASN A 45 2.46 24.84 -16.61
N ASN A 46 2.83 23.90 -15.76
CA ASN A 46 1.92 22.88 -15.25
C ASN A 46 1.97 22.77 -13.71
N PRO A 47 1.49 23.80 -12.97
CA PRO A 47 1.53 23.83 -11.52
C PRO A 47 0.56 22.84 -10.84
N ILE A 48 -0.33 22.20 -11.61
CA ILE A 48 -1.23 21.16 -11.11
C ILE A 48 -0.46 19.86 -10.86
N LEU A 49 0.45 19.50 -11.78
CA LEU A 49 1.20 18.24 -11.70
C LEU A 49 2.58 18.40 -11.06
N LEU A 50 3.16 19.58 -11.16
CA LEU A 50 4.53 19.86 -10.74
C LEU A 50 4.56 20.86 -9.60
N VAL A 51 5.54 20.71 -8.73
CA VAL A 51 5.88 21.67 -7.66
C VAL A 51 7.39 21.87 -7.69
N ASP A 52 7.81 23.11 -7.55
CA ASP A 52 9.21 23.45 -7.33
C ASP A 52 9.41 23.84 -5.86
N PRO A 53 9.93 22.94 -5.00
CA PRO A 53 9.96 23.16 -3.56
C PRO A 53 11.00 24.21 -3.10
N ASN A 54 12.03 24.45 -3.91
CA ASN A 54 13.20 25.26 -3.55
C ASN A 54 13.53 26.32 -4.59
N GLY A 55 12.69 26.50 -5.60
CA GLY A 55 12.93 27.46 -6.67
C GLY A 55 14.07 27.09 -7.63
N MET A 56 14.47 25.83 -7.72
CA MET A 56 15.55 25.36 -8.60
C MET A 56 15.06 24.43 -9.71
N TRP A 57 14.20 23.48 -9.35
CA TRP A 57 13.72 22.48 -10.30
C TRP A 57 12.34 21.93 -9.92
N PRO A 58 11.41 21.91 -10.88
CA PRO A 58 10.09 21.34 -10.64
C PRO A 58 10.16 19.82 -10.51
N THR A 59 9.53 19.30 -9.46
CA THR A 59 9.36 17.87 -9.19
C THR A 59 7.91 17.48 -9.33
N TRP A 60 7.64 16.20 -9.54
CA TRP A 60 6.27 15.67 -9.49
C TRP A 60 5.63 15.99 -8.15
N GLY A 61 4.57 16.79 -8.19
CA GLY A 61 3.98 17.39 -7.01
C GLY A 61 3.22 16.42 -6.11
N GLY A 62 2.55 16.98 -5.10
CA GLY A 62 1.79 16.23 -4.11
C GLY A 62 0.69 15.33 -4.68
N ILE A 63 0.10 15.70 -5.83
CA ILE A 63 -0.93 14.89 -6.51
C ILE A 63 -0.36 13.55 -6.99
N SER A 64 0.81 13.55 -7.63
CA SER A 64 1.43 12.29 -8.08
C SER A 64 1.87 11.41 -6.91
N ARG A 65 2.35 12.02 -5.81
CA ARG A 65 2.65 11.30 -4.57
C ARG A 65 1.38 10.77 -3.90
N GLY A 66 0.35 11.61 -3.84
CA GLY A 66 -0.96 11.21 -3.33
C GLY A 66 -1.54 10.03 -4.11
N LEU A 67 -1.58 10.14 -5.44
CA LEU A 67 -2.07 9.08 -6.32
C LEU A 67 -1.23 7.79 -6.19
N SER A 68 0.10 7.92 -6.14
CA SER A 68 0.99 6.78 -5.90
C SER A 68 0.72 6.11 -4.56
N ASN A 69 0.47 6.88 -3.50
CA ASN A 69 0.17 6.33 -2.18
C ASN A 69 -1.19 5.65 -2.15
N VAL A 70 -2.21 6.22 -2.80
CA VAL A 70 -3.53 5.59 -2.95
C VAL A 70 -3.39 4.27 -3.72
N PHE A 71 -2.71 4.28 -4.86
CA PHE A 71 -2.49 3.08 -5.66
C PHE A 71 -1.75 1.99 -4.88
N LYS A 72 -0.67 2.34 -4.19
CA LYS A 72 0.08 1.42 -3.33
C LYS A 72 -0.77 0.89 -2.17
N GLY A 73 -1.60 1.75 -1.57
CA GLY A 73 -2.53 1.36 -0.52
C GLY A 73 -3.56 0.36 -1.03
N THR A 74 -4.19 0.64 -2.17
CA THR A 74 -5.15 -0.26 -2.81
C THR A 74 -4.53 -1.61 -3.16
N LEU A 75 -3.33 -1.61 -3.73
CA LEU A 75 -2.63 -2.84 -4.07
C LEU A 75 -2.27 -3.67 -2.83
N SER A 76 -1.84 -3.02 -1.76
CA SER A 76 -1.57 -3.68 -0.48
C SER A 76 -2.84 -4.27 0.12
N PHE A 77 -3.95 -3.54 0.10
CA PHE A 77 -5.24 -3.98 0.58
C PHE A 77 -5.75 -5.22 -0.17
N THR A 78 -5.78 -5.17 -1.50
CA THR A 78 -6.26 -6.31 -2.31
C THR A 78 -5.38 -7.54 -2.15
N ASN A 79 -4.07 -7.37 -2.04
CA ASN A 79 -3.14 -8.46 -1.76
C ASN A 79 -3.38 -9.07 -0.37
N GLY A 80 -3.63 -8.24 0.64
CA GLY A 80 -3.99 -8.70 1.99
C GLY A 80 -5.27 -9.53 2.00
N ALA A 81 -6.32 -9.03 1.34
CA ALA A 81 -7.60 -9.74 1.25
C ALA A 81 -7.48 -11.10 0.53
N ALA A 82 -6.83 -11.11 -0.65
CA ALA A 82 -6.67 -12.32 -1.43
C ALA A 82 -5.88 -13.40 -0.68
N ARG A 83 -4.80 -12.99 0.01
CA ARG A 83 -3.98 -13.94 0.79
C ARG A 83 -4.69 -14.45 2.03
N ALA A 84 -5.49 -13.61 2.68
CA ALA A 84 -6.30 -14.04 3.81
C ALA A 84 -7.36 -15.06 3.39
N MET A 85 -8.05 -14.80 2.28
CA MET A 85 -9.02 -15.73 1.70
C MET A 85 -8.35 -17.07 1.32
N ALA A 86 -7.24 -17.01 0.58
CA ALA A 86 -6.52 -18.23 0.17
C ALA A 86 -6.04 -19.06 1.36
N ASP A 87 -5.52 -18.39 2.39
CA ASP A 87 -5.06 -19.05 3.61
C ASP A 87 -6.22 -19.69 4.42
N ASN A 88 -7.42 -19.09 4.39
CA ASN A 88 -8.61 -19.65 5.01
C ASN A 88 -9.19 -20.81 4.20
N ILE A 89 -9.22 -20.73 2.87
CA ILE A 89 -9.62 -21.83 1.97
C ILE A 89 -8.70 -23.03 2.18
N LEU A 90 -7.40 -22.80 2.36
CA LEU A 90 -6.40 -23.84 2.65
C LEU A 90 -6.34 -24.21 4.15
N LEU A 91 -7.35 -23.80 4.93
CA LEU A 91 -7.53 -24.11 6.35
C LEU A 91 -6.33 -23.72 7.21
N GLY A 92 -5.58 -22.69 6.80
CA GLY A 92 -4.42 -22.19 7.54
C GLY A 92 -3.19 -23.09 7.48
N GLN A 93 -3.14 -24.02 6.55
CA GLN A 93 -1.96 -24.87 6.33
C GLN A 93 -0.81 -24.14 5.66
N THR A 94 -1.04 -22.91 5.24
CA THR A 94 -0.05 -22.04 4.57
C THR A 94 0.19 -20.78 5.38
N SER A 95 1.39 -20.20 5.24
CA SER A 95 1.74 -18.89 5.83
C SER A 95 1.59 -17.76 4.81
N LEU A 96 0.61 -17.84 3.91
CA LEU A 96 0.44 -16.87 2.81
C LEU A 96 0.29 -15.44 3.31
N ARG A 97 -0.31 -15.25 4.49
CA ARG A 97 -0.51 -13.94 5.11
C ARG A 97 0.80 -13.22 5.41
N GLU A 98 1.82 -13.96 5.85
CA GLU A 98 3.10 -13.40 6.28
C GLU A 98 4.04 -13.16 5.10
N THR A 99 3.83 -13.84 3.99
CA THR A 99 4.67 -13.77 2.78
C THR A 99 4.19 -12.72 1.77
N GLY A 100 3.19 -11.91 2.12
CA GLY A 100 2.60 -10.91 1.23
C GLY A 100 3.56 -9.76 0.88
N ILE A 101 3.51 -9.33 -0.38
CA ILE A 101 4.19 -8.12 -0.83
C ILE A 101 3.26 -6.93 -0.56
N TYR A 102 3.72 -5.99 0.26
CA TYR A 102 2.95 -4.79 0.60
C TYR A 102 3.87 -3.58 0.73
N SER A 103 3.35 -2.43 0.39
CA SER A 103 4.01 -1.13 0.57
C SER A 103 3.36 -0.30 1.68
N ASN A 104 2.20 -0.75 2.18
CA ASN A 104 1.44 -0.16 3.26
C ASN A 104 0.91 -1.28 4.15
N ALA A 105 1.51 -1.45 5.32
CA ALA A 105 1.17 -2.52 6.27
C ALA A 105 -0.26 -2.36 6.82
N SER A 106 -0.69 -1.14 7.11
CA SER A 106 -2.04 -0.87 7.61
C SER A 106 -3.11 -1.25 6.60
N ALA A 107 -2.93 -0.84 5.33
CA ALA A 107 -3.85 -1.23 4.25
C ALA A 107 -3.85 -2.75 4.00
N TYR A 108 -2.67 -3.39 4.06
CA TYR A 108 -2.54 -4.83 3.92
C TYR A 108 -3.30 -5.58 5.02
N ASN A 109 -3.13 -5.16 6.28
CA ASN A 109 -3.82 -5.75 7.42
C ASN A 109 -5.34 -5.53 7.36
N ALA A 110 -5.80 -4.34 6.94
CA ALA A 110 -7.22 -4.08 6.70
C ALA A 110 -7.78 -4.99 5.58
N GLY A 111 -6.99 -5.24 4.54
CA GLY A 111 -7.33 -6.22 3.52
C GLY A 111 -7.48 -7.63 4.10
N GLN A 112 -6.57 -8.05 4.96
CA GLN A 112 -6.69 -9.36 5.64
C GLN A 112 -7.98 -9.46 6.47
N ASP A 113 -8.38 -8.40 7.19
CA ASP A 113 -9.64 -8.39 7.94
C ASP A 113 -10.85 -8.61 7.01
N VAL A 114 -10.87 -7.92 5.87
CA VAL A 114 -11.93 -8.10 4.86
C VAL A 114 -11.90 -9.52 4.27
N GLY A 115 -10.73 -10.06 3.97
CA GLY A 115 -10.58 -11.44 3.49
C GLY A 115 -11.10 -12.47 4.49
N ASP A 116 -10.87 -12.24 5.78
CA ASP A 116 -11.40 -13.09 6.86
C ASP A 116 -12.94 -13.04 6.91
N ILE A 117 -13.50 -11.84 6.84
CA ILE A 117 -14.96 -11.63 6.80
C ILE A 117 -15.58 -12.34 5.59
N ILE A 118 -14.99 -12.17 4.41
CA ILE A 118 -15.47 -12.83 3.19
C ILE A 118 -15.42 -14.36 3.35
N SER A 119 -14.35 -14.89 3.96
CA SER A 119 -14.21 -16.33 4.21
C SER A 119 -15.27 -16.88 5.17
N ILE A 120 -15.70 -16.09 6.16
CA ILE A 120 -16.80 -16.47 7.05
C ILE A 120 -18.10 -16.62 6.26
N PHE A 121 -18.43 -15.64 5.41
CA PHE A 121 -19.64 -15.70 4.60
C PHE A 121 -19.56 -16.79 3.53
N ALA A 122 -18.42 -16.97 2.89
CA ALA A 122 -18.22 -18.04 1.90
C ALA A 122 -18.36 -19.42 2.56
N GLY A 123 -17.78 -19.61 3.75
CA GLY A 123 -17.95 -20.84 4.52
C GLY A 123 -19.40 -21.11 4.89
N ALA A 124 -20.15 -20.09 5.28
CA ALA A 124 -21.58 -20.24 5.55
C ALA A 124 -22.38 -20.63 4.29
N ALA A 125 -22.03 -20.06 3.13
CA ALA A 125 -22.66 -20.42 1.85
C ALA A 125 -22.33 -21.87 1.44
N GLU A 126 -21.09 -22.33 1.63
CA GLU A 126 -20.72 -23.73 1.38
C GLU A 126 -21.50 -24.70 2.28
N ILE A 127 -21.71 -24.35 3.55
CA ILE A 127 -22.53 -25.14 4.47
C ILE A 127 -23.95 -25.29 3.93
N VAL A 128 -24.59 -24.19 3.52
CA VAL A 128 -25.96 -24.21 2.97
C VAL A 128 -26.02 -25.08 1.73
N ASN A 129 -25.13 -24.87 0.77
CA ASN A 129 -25.06 -25.68 -0.46
C ASN A 129 -24.80 -27.16 -0.15
N GLY A 130 -23.94 -27.45 0.79
CA GLY A 130 -23.63 -28.80 1.21
C GLY A 130 -24.84 -29.51 1.84
N PHE A 131 -25.68 -28.81 2.60
CA PHE A 131 -26.94 -29.37 3.10
C PHE A 131 -27.90 -29.69 1.99
N GLU A 132 -28.07 -28.82 0.99
CA GLU A 132 -28.92 -29.07 -0.17
C GLU A 132 -28.45 -30.28 -0.99
N GLU A 133 -27.15 -30.38 -1.23
CA GLU A 133 -26.57 -31.53 -1.95
C GLU A 133 -26.67 -32.83 -1.14
N ALA A 134 -26.40 -32.80 0.16
CA ALA A 134 -26.54 -33.99 0.99
C ALA A 134 -27.98 -34.49 1.05
N ALA A 135 -28.94 -33.57 1.21
CA ALA A 135 -30.36 -33.90 1.20
C ALA A 135 -30.83 -34.42 -0.17
N GLY A 136 -30.39 -33.76 -1.26
CA GLY A 136 -30.67 -34.20 -2.63
C GLY A 136 -30.12 -35.59 -2.92
N GLY A 137 -28.88 -35.89 -2.48
CA GLY A 137 -28.29 -37.22 -2.62
C GLY A 137 -29.06 -38.32 -1.89
N MET A 138 -29.57 -38.03 -0.67
CA MET A 138 -30.37 -38.98 0.10
C MET A 138 -31.76 -39.21 -0.49
N ALA A 139 -32.30 -38.26 -1.26
CA ALA A 139 -33.63 -38.34 -1.88
C ALA A 139 -33.64 -39.12 -3.21
N LEU A 140 -32.46 -39.49 -3.75
CA LEU A 140 -32.37 -40.26 -5.00
C LEU A 140 -32.79 -41.73 -4.80
N SER A 141 -33.31 -42.34 -5.87
CA SER A 141 -33.80 -43.71 -5.83
C SER A 141 -32.64 -44.75 -5.67
N PRO A 142 -32.96 -45.95 -5.20
CA PRO A 142 -31.95 -47.03 -5.07
C PRO A 142 -31.24 -47.40 -6.38
N GLU A 143 -31.89 -47.15 -7.52
CA GLU A 143 -31.32 -47.40 -8.85
C GLU A 143 -30.12 -46.49 -9.19
N THR A 144 -30.07 -45.33 -8.52
CA THR A 144 -29.01 -44.31 -8.67
C THR A 144 -28.04 -44.29 -7.47
N ALA A 145 -27.95 -45.36 -6.72
CA ALA A 145 -27.24 -45.43 -5.44
C ALA A 145 -25.76 -44.93 -5.52
N GLY A 146 -25.06 -45.19 -6.61
CA GLY A 146 -23.69 -44.72 -6.78
C GLY A 146 -23.58 -43.23 -6.95
N ILE A 147 -24.53 -42.61 -7.71
CA ILE A 147 -24.61 -41.17 -7.90
C ILE A 147 -25.08 -40.48 -6.61
N SER A 148 -26.08 -41.07 -5.97
CA SER A 148 -26.63 -40.63 -4.68
C SER A 148 -25.53 -40.52 -3.61
N LEU A 149 -24.71 -41.57 -3.47
CA LEU A 149 -23.62 -41.60 -2.51
C LEU A 149 -22.54 -40.53 -2.81
N GLY A 150 -22.25 -40.29 -4.10
CA GLY A 150 -21.29 -39.25 -4.52
C GLY A 150 -21.79 -37.84 -4.20
N VAL A 151 -23.07 -37.54 -4.47
CA VAL A 151 -23.70 -36.24 -4.17
C VAL A 151 -23.75 -36.03 -2.66
N THR A 152 -24.19 -37.03 -1.91
CA THR A 152 -24.20 -36.94 -0.43
C THR A 152 -22.80 -36.73 0.15
N ALA A 153 -21.79 -37.45 -0.35
CA ALA A 153 -20.41 -37.30 0.10
C ALA A 153 -19.84 -35.91 -0.20
N LYS A 154 -20.16 -35.34 -1.38
CA LYS A 154 -19.80 -33.98 -1.72
C LYS A 154 -20.45 -32.98 -0.77
N GLY A 155 -21.76 -33.10 -0.52
CA GLY A 155 -22.47 -32.23 0.41
C GLY A 155 -21.88 -32.27 1.83
N VAL A 156 -21.52 -33.45 2.33
CA VAL A 156 -20.83 -33.60 3.63
C VAL A 156 -19.45 -32.94 3.60
N TYR A 157 -18.71 -33.06 2.50
CA TYR A 157 -17.45 -32.37 2.33
C TYR A 157 -17.62 -30.85 2.37
N ASP A 158 -18.58 -30.30 1.63
CA ASP A 158 -18.83 -28.85 1.57
C ASP A 158 -19.26 -28.30 2.95
N ILE A 159 -20.08 -29.02 3.70
CA ILE A 159 -20.45 -28.66 5.07
C ILE A 159 -19.21 -28.61 5.98
N THR A 160 -18.36 -29.60 5.91
CA THR A 160 -17.17 -29.67 6.78
C THR A 160 -16.11 -28.64 6.37
N HIS A 161 -15.83 -28.49 5.10
CA HIS A 161 -14.87 -27.53 4.57
C HIS A 161 -15.34 -26.10 4.84
N GLY A 162 -16.59 -25.74 4.55
CA GLY A 162 -17.17 -24.44 4.82
C GLY A 162 -17.15 -24.08 6.30
N SER A 163 -17.44 -25.04 7.17
CA SER A 163 -17.34 -24.86 8.63
C SER A 163 -15.92 -24.56 9.08
N LEU A 164 -14.94 -25.30 8.59
CA LEU A 164 -13.52 -25.07 8.94
C LEU A 164 -13.01 -23.76 8.36
N MET A 165 -13.35 -23.41 7.12
CA MET A 165 -12.97 -22.15 6.48
C MET A 165 -13.57 -20.94 7.21
N GLY A 166 -14.86 -20.96 7.52
CA GLY A 166 -15.53 -19.92 8.27
C GLY A 166 -14.95 -19.76 9.67
N THR A 167 -14.69 -20.87 10.37
CA THR A 167 -14.05 -20.86 11.71
C THR A 167 -12.63 -20.31 11.62
N SER A 168 -11.85 -20.66 10.59
CA SER A 168 -10.50 -20.13 10.36
C SER A 168 -10.54 -18.63 10.19
N GLY A 169 -11.42 -18.11 9.33
CA GLY A 169 -11.62 -16.66 9.14
C GLY A 169 -12.00 -15.96 10.43
N PHE A 170 -12.96 -16.49 11.17
CA PHE A 170 -13.38 -15.94 12.44
C PHE A 170 -12.23 -15.88 13.46
N MET A 171 -11.54 -16.99 13.68
CA MET A 171 -10.44 -17.06 14.64
C MET A 171 -9.30 -16.08 14.28
N LYS A 172 -8.96 -15.94 13.01
CA LYS A 172 -7.89 -15.05 12.55
C LYS A 172 -8.29 -13.58 12.62
N LEU A 173 -9.55 -13.24 12.34
CA LEU A 173 -10.08 -11.89 12.47
C LEU A 173 -9.91 -11.37 13.90
N PHE A 174 -10.21 -12.18 14.90
CA PHE A 174 -10.12 -11.78 16.31
C PHE A 174 -8.73 -11.95 16.92
N SER A 175 -7.99 -12.99 16.56
CA SER A 175 -6.62 -13.22 17.07
C SER A 175 -5.58 -12.30 16.44
N LYS A 176 -5.92 -11.64 15.32
CA LYS A 176 -5.00 -10.84 14.48
C LYS A 176 -3.73 -11.58 14.10
N LYS A 177 -3.78 -12.89 14.01
CA LYS A 177 -2.66 -13.75 13.63
C LYS A 177 -2.26 -13.49 12.17
N GLY A 178 -0.97 -13.38 11.90
CA GLY A 178 -0.43 -13.10 10.56
C GLY A 178 -0.50 -11.63 10.16
N ARG A 179 -0.73 -10.72 11.11
CA ARG A 179 -0.63 -9.27 10.84
C ARG A 179 0.83 -8.86 10.69
N VAL A 180 1.07 -7.97 9.75
CA VAL A 180 2.41 -7.44 9.45
C VAL A 180 2.61 -6.09 10.10
N SER A 181 3.85 -5.77 10.47
CA SER A 181 4.24 -4.47 11.05
C SER A 181 4.92 -3.58 10.03
N GLU A 182 4.87 -2.25 10.25
CA GLU A 182 5.51 -1.24 9.40
C GLU A 182 7.04 -1.30 9.47
N GLY A 183 7.69 -2.35 9.38
CA GLY A 183 9.15 -2.51 9.37
C GLY A 183 9.56 -3.84 8.77
N SER A 184 8.61 -4.73 8.57
CA SER A 184 8.82 -6.05 8.01
C SER A 184 8.54 -6.02 6.50
N ASN A 185 9.41 -5.38 5.72
CA ASN A 185 9.35 -5.48 4.26
C ASN A 185 9.96 -6.80 3.80
N ASN A 186 9.14 -7.84 3.71
CA ASN A 186 9.48 -9.06 2.97
C ASN A 186 9.21 -8.85 1.46
N GLY A 187 9.78 -7.79 0.90
CA GLY A 187 9.74 -7.50 -0.53
C GLY A 187 11.15 -7.57 -1.09
N SER A 188 11.46 -8.62 -1.80
CA SER A 188 12.64 -8.78 -2.65
C SER A 188 12.91 -7.49 -3.43
N GLY A 189 14.06 -6.86 -3.15
CA GLY A 189 14.73 -6.03 -4.13
C GLY A 189 14.52 -4.52 -4.06
N TYR A 190 14.56 -3.90 -2.88
CA TYR A 190 15.16 -2.58 -2.70
C TYR A 190 15.64 -2.46 -1.25
N SER A 191 16.88 -2.80 -1.04
CA SER A 191 17.63 -2.45 0.16
C SER A 191 17.67 -0.92 0.24
N LYS A 192 16.75 -0.31 0.98
CA LYS A 192 16.97 1.00 1.54
C LYS A 192 18.02 0.81 2.63
N SER A 193 19.28 1.02 2.28
CA SER A 193 20.35 1.20 3.25
C SER A 193 19.84 2.16 4.33
N SER A 194 19.94 1.72 5.55
CA SER A 194 19.65 2.45 6.77
C SER A 194 20.45 3.77 6.80
N GLY A 195 19.91 4.82 6.21
CA GLY A 195 20.46 6.17 6.24
C GLY A 195 20.17 6.93 7.54
N LYS A 196 19.85 6.24 8.63
CA LYS A 196 19.55 6.92 9.91
C LYS A 196 20.74 7.10 10.84
N ASN A 197 21.85 6.40 10.63
CA ASN A 197 23.03 6.51 11.50
C ASN A 197 24.18 7.35 10.91
N GLU A 198 24.16 7.70 9.62
CA GLU A 198 25.23 8.52 9.05
C GLU A 198 25.07 10.02 9.29
N LYS A 199 23.88 10.51 9.53
CA LYS A 199 23.68 11.95 9.80
C LYS A 199 24.24 12.40 11.14
N HIS A 200 24.15 11.58 12.19
CA HIS A 200 24.74 11.93 13.49
C HIS A 200 26.26 11.84 13.49
N SER A 201 26.83 10.80 12.86
CA SER A 201 28.30 10.65 12.82
C SER A 201 29.01 11.73 11.99
N ASN A 202 28.36 12.28 10.97
CA ASN A 202 28.93 13.36 10.15
C ASN A 202 28.81 14.75 10.79
N ILE A 203 27.85 14.97 11.66
CA ILE A 203 27.73 16.22 12.41
C ILE A 203 28.82 16.26 13.49
N ASP A 204 29.05 15.16 14.20
CA ASP A 204 30.07 15.06 15.23
C ASP A 204 31.48 15.21 14.64
N LYS A 205 31.76 14.62 13.48
CA LYS A 205 33.04 14.77 12.78
C LYS A 205 33.30 16.21 12.28
N ARG A 206 32.26 16.91 11.85
CA ARG A 206 32.40 18.33 11.44
C ARG A 206 32.59 19.26 12.62
N GLN A 207 31.97 19.00 13.76
CA GLN A 207 32.16 19.76 14.98
C GLN A 207 33.57 19.53 15.58
N GLN A 208 34.07 18.29 15.53
CA GLN A 208 35.39 17.94 15.98
C GLN A 208 36.47 18.60 15.11
N ALA A 209 36.33 18.58 13.79
CA ALA A 209 37.25 19.26 12.86
C ALA A 209 37.22 20.79 13.04
N ALA A 210 36.08 21.40 13.39
CA ALA A 210 36.00 22.84 13.65
C ALA A 210 36.69 23.23 14.96
N ASN A 211 36.72 22.37 15.95
CA ASN A 211 37.44 22.60 17.22
C ASN A 211 38.95 22.46 17.10
N ASP A 212 39.42 21.58 16.19
CA ASP A 212 40.86 21.37 15.94
C ASP A 212 41.53 22.55 15.19
N TYR A 213 40.75 23.44 14.55
CA TYR A 213 41.26 24.66 13.90
C TYR A 213 41.23 25.90 14.80
N SER A 214 40.78 25.79 16.06
CA SER A 214 40.67 26.90 17.01
C SER A 214 41.67 26.86 18.14
N THR A 215 42.64 25.94 18.08
CA THR A 215 43.84 25.87 18.94
C THR A 215 45.11 26.13 18.11
#